data_24bae92cfdc71c1c67878e614ed9cb1d
#
_entry.id   24bae92cfdc71c1c67878e614ed9cb1d
#
_cell.length_a   1.000
_cell.length_b   1.000
_cell.length_c   1.000
_cell.angle_alpha   90.00
_cell.angle_beta   90.00
_cell.angle_gamma   90.00
#
_symmetry.space_group_name_H-M   'P 1'
#
loop_
_entity.id
_entity.type
_entity.pdbx_description
1 polymer ?
#
loop_
_entity_poly.entity_id
_entity_poly.type
_entity_poly.pdbx_seq_one_letter_code
_entity_poly.pdbx_strand_id
1 'polypeptide(L)'
;SPLMHQLQDMDMENISSEFLNQYDNYAVANKNESFGYLLFEKGRLDTGNESSAQIALEYASIVLILHSQVRIANQQMAEKYKASFLEDLLLNNVKADIEIHNRARLYGWDFTNGGLAAVVDINNIKKYFIDRLDSNTNRMLEEATELIFRNSIHEMHQTFPQAKYFRQSDLIVFIIS
;
A
#
# COMPACT_ATOMS: atom_id res chain seq x y z
N SER A 1 21.13 -4.82 16.90
CA SER A 1 22.38 -4.66 16.15
C SER A 1 22.41 -3.24 15.58
N PRO A 2 23.60 -2.64 15.36
CA PRO A 2 23.71 -1.29 14.77
C PRO A 2 22.96 -1.15 13.44
N LEU A 3 22.92 -2.23 12.64
CA LEU A 3 22.20 -2.32 11.38
C LEU A 3 20.70 -2.12 11.55
N MET A 4 20.08 -2.69 12.59
CA MET A 4 18.62 -2.56 12.81
C MET A 4 18.21 -1.13 13.18
N HIS A 5 19.05 -0.37 13.87
CA HIS A 5 18.79 1.05 14.15
C HIS A 5 18.89 1.92 12.88
N GLN A 6 19.87 1.64 12.02
CA GLN A 6 20.01 2.37 10.75
C GLN A 6 18.86 2.10 9.79
N LEU A 7 18.31 0.86 9.78
CA LEU A 7 17.19 0.49 8.90
C LEU A 7 15.84 1.02 9.37
N GLN A 8 15.67 1.34 10.67
CA GLN A 8 14.41 1.88 11.20
C GLN A 8 14.12 3.31 10.71
N ASP A 9 15.17 4.09 10.44
CA ASP A 9 15.06 5.50 10.04
C ASP A 9 15.20 5.68 8.50
N MET A 10 15.38 4.59 7.73
CA MET A 10 15.56 4.67 6.29
C MET A 10 14.24 4.47 5.54
N ASP A 11 14.02 5.34 4.58
CA ASP A 11 12.99 5.14 3.57
C ASP A 11 13.39 3.95 2.67
N MET A 12 12.70 2.83 2.86
CA MET A 12 12.99 1.56 2.18
C MET A 12 12.82 1.62 0.66
N GLU A 13 12.14 2.65 0.14
CA GLU A 13 12.00 2.87 -1.31
C GLU A 13 13.25 3.51 -1.93
N ASN A 14 14.11 4.14 -1.10
CA ASN A 14 15.30 4.89 -1.56
C ASN A 14 16.60 4.42 -0.87
N ILE A 15 16.81 3.11 -0.77
CA ILE A 15 18.10 2.61 -0.28
C ILE A 15 19.20 3.04 -1.23
N SER A 16 20.07 3.94 -0.77
CA SER A 16 21.16 4.48 -1.60
C SER A 16 22.15 3.37 -1.99
N SER A 17 22.68 3.45 -3.20
CA SER A 17 23.74 2.56 -3.67
C SER A 17 24.97 2.57 -2.75
N GLU A 18 25.22 3.70 -2.08
CA GLU A 18 26.30 3.87 -1.12
C GLU A 18 26.09 3.03 0.16
N PHE A 19 24.84 2.91 0.63
CA PHE A 19 24.49 2.02 1.74
C PHE A 19 24.65 0.54 1.36
N LEU A 20 24.16 0.15 0.17
CA LEU A 20 24.30 -1.22 -0.30
C LEU A 20 25.76 -1.65 -0.49
N ASN A 21 26.66 -0.70 -0.83
CA ASN A 21 28.10 -0.97 -0.95
C ASN A 21 28.81 -1.25 0.38
N GLN A 22 28.20 -0.93 1.52
CA GLN A 22 28.78 -1.21 2.85
C GLN A 22 28.56 -2.66 3.29
N TYR A 23 27.61 -3.36 2.65
CA TYR A 23 27.21 -4.74 2.97
C TYR A 23 27.32 -5.62 1.74
N ASP A 24 27.56 -6.91 1.97
CA ASP A 24 27.28 -7.91 0.94
C ASP A 24 25.75 -7.99 0.81
N ASN A 25 25.25 -7.92 -0.42
CA ASN A 25 23.82 -7.93 -0.66
C ASN A 25 23.41 -8.96 -1.71
N TYR A 26 22.22 -9.49 -1.56
CA TYR A 26 21.60 -10.39 -2.51
C TYR A 26 20.19 -9.90 -2.80
N ALA A 27 19.89 -9.60 -4.07
CA ALA A 27 18.58 -9.09 -4.48
C ALA A 27 17.51 -10.18 -4.37
N VAL A 28 16.43 -9.88 -3.68
CA VAL A 28 15.24 -10.72 -3.60
C VAL A 28 14.25 -10.22 -4.65
N ALA A 29 14.30 -10.81 -5.84
CA ALA A 29 13.50 -10.37 -6.98
C ALA A 29 13.04 -11.56 -7.81
N ASN A 30 11.91 -11.40 -8.50
CA ASN A 30 11.52 -12.25 -9.62
C ASN A 30 11.73 -11.49 -10.95
N LYS A 31 11.34 -12.09 -12.08
CA LYS A 31 11.55 -11.50 -13.42
C LYS A 31 10.95 -10.10 -13.61
N ASN A 32 9.92 -9.76 -12.85
CA ASN A 32 9.09 -8.57 -13.07
C ASN A 32 9.05 -7.62 -11.86
N GLU A 33 9.48 -8.06 -10.68
CA GLU A 33 9.25 -7.34 -9.44
C GLU A 33 10.40 -7.55 -8.45
N SER A 34 10.81 -6.48 -7.78
CA SER A 34 11.80 -6.50 -6.71
C SER A 34 11.09 -6.44 -5.35
N PHE A 35 11.46 -7.36 -4.45
CA PHE A 35 10.89 -7.47 -3.10
C PHE A 35 11.84 -6.93 -2.03
N GLY A 36 13.09 -6.62 -2.38
CA GLY A 36 14.09 -6.08 -1.46
C GLY A 36 15.44 -6.75 -1.58
N TYR A 37 16.20 -6.70 -0.49
CA TYR A 37 17.56 -7.23 -0.42
C TYR A 37 17.78 -8.01 0.87
N LEU A 38 18.57 -9.09 0.77
CA LEU A 38 19.21 -9.72 1.91
C LEU A 38 20.57 -9.06 2.10
N LEU A 39 20.82 -8.52 3.31
CA LEU A 39 22.06 -7.82 3.64
C LEU A 39 22.89 -8.65 4.62
N PHE A 40 24.18 -8.75 4.37
CA PHE A 40 25.13 -9.49 5.17
C PHE A 40 26.31 -8.61 5.55
N GLU A 41 26.95 -8.90 6.66
CA GLU A 41 28.24 -8.31 6.99
C GLU A 41 29.25 -8.64 5.90
N LYS A 42 30.03 -7.66 5.47
CA LYS A 42 30.98 -7.78 4.38
C LYS A 42 31.98 -8.94 4.59
N GLY A 43 32.14 -9.78 3.57
CA GLY A 43 33.02 -10.95 3.60
C GLY A 43 32.44 -12.19 4.29
N ARG A 44 31.19 -12.16 4.75
CA ARG A 44 30.56 -13.36 5.35
C ARG A 44 30.07 -14.37 4.34
N LEU A 45 29.89 -14.00 3.09
CA LEU A 45 29.52 -14.90 2.00
C LEU A 45 30.70 -15.66 1.42
N ASP A 46 31.95 -15.22 1.69
CA ASP A 46 33.21 -15.86 1.24
C ASP A 46 33.60 -17.07 2.10
N THR A 47 32.69 -17.99 2.36
CA THR A 47 32.94 -19.15 3.25
C THR A 47 33.62 -20.34 2.57
N GLY A 48 34.23 -20.15 1.40
CA GLY A 48 34.95 -21.25 0.67
C GLY A 48 34.03 -22.36 0.10
N ASN A 49 32.71 -22.23 0.25
CA ASN A 49 31.70 -23.15 -0.28
C ASN A 49 30.61 -22.32 -1.01
N GLU A 50 31.04 -21.57 -2.01
CA GLU A 50 30.18 -20.63 -2.78
C GLU A 50 28.88 -21.30 -3.29
N SER A 51 28.95 -22.56 -3.72
CA SER A 51 27.78 -23.28 -4.22
C SER A 51 26.69 -23.48 -3.16
N SER A 52 27.06 -23.83 -1.93
CA SER A 52 26.09 -24.07 -0.84
C SER A 52 25.48 -22.78 -0.33
N ALA A 53 26.28 -21.70 -0.24
CA ALA A 53 25.80 -20.40 0.16
C ALA A 53 24.82 -19.82 -0.87
N GLN A 54 25.16 -19.94 -2.15
CA GLN A 54 24.29 -19.50 -3.24
C GLN A 54 22.95 -20.23 -3.25
N ILE A 55 22.96 -21.55 -3.13
CA ILE A 55 21.74 -22.36 -3.03
C ILE A 55 20.87 -21.91 -1.84
N ALA A 56 21.49 -21.70 -0.66
CA ALA A 56 20.77 -21.25 0.52
C ALA A 56 20.12 -19.87 0.31
N LEU A 57 20.82 -18.94 -0.36
CA LEU A 57 20.29 -17.61 -0.69
C LEU A 57 19.12 -17.69 -1.69
N GLU A 58 19.22 -18.55 -2.70
CA GLU A 58 18.11 -18.77 -3.64
C GLU A 58 16.87 -19.30 -2.94
N TYR A 59 17.01 -20.32 -2.07
CA TYR A 59 15.88 -20.82 -1.29
C TYR A 59 15.31 -19.77 -0.32
N ALA A 60 16.17 -19.04 0.39
CA ALA A 60 15.73 -17.95 1.26
C ALA A 60 14.96 -16.88 0.49
N SER A 61 15.44 -16.53 -0.71
CA SER A 61 14.75 -15.56 -1.59
C SER A 61 13.38 -16.07 -2.02
N ILE A 62 13.24 -17.31 -2.43
CA ILE A 62 11.96 -17.91 -2.81
C ILE A 62 10.97 -17.83 -1.63
N VAL A 63 11.41 -18.22 -0.43
CA VAL A 63 10.56 -18.16 0.78
C VAL A 63 10.13 -16.75 1.08
N LEU A 64 11.03 -15.76 1.00
CA LEU A 64 10.73 -14.35 1.24
C LEU A 64 9.78 -13.77 0.20
N ILE A 65 9.96 -14.12 -1.08
CA ILE A 65 9.05 -13.72 -2.16
C ILE A 65 7.64 -14.26 -1.89
N LEU A 66 7.52 -15.57 -1.62
CA LEU A 66 6.22 -16.17 -1.33
C LEU A 66 5.55 -15.55 -0.09
N HIS A 67 6.31 -15.34 0.99
CA HIS A 67 5.79 -14.70 2.20
C HIS A 67 5.33 -13.26 1.90
N SER A 68 6.10 -12.49 1.13
CA SER A 68 5.75 -11.12 0.76
C SER A 68 4.49 -11.09 -0.12
N GLN A 69 4.37 -11.98 -1.09
CA GLN A 69 3.18 -12.10 -1.94
C GLN A 69 1.92 -12.43 -1.12
N VAL A 70 2.02 -13.39 -0.19
CA VAL A 70 0.90 -13.73 0.71
C VAL A 70 0.51 -12.53 1.58
N ARG A 71 1.49 -11.80 2.11
CA ARG A 71 1.25 -10.60 2.92
C ARG A 71 0.55 -9.51 2.10
N ILE A 72 1.04 -9.24 0.88
CA ILE A 72 0.44 -8.24 -0.02
C ILE A 72 -1.00 -8.66 -0.38
N ALA A 73 -1.23 -9.91 -0.75
CA ALA A 73 -2.56 -10.42 -1.07
C ALA A 73 -3.52 -10.29 0.12
N ASN A 74 -3.08 -10.60 1.34
CA ASN A 74 -3.90 -10.46 2.55
C ASN A 74 -4.23 -8.99 2.84
N GLN A 75 -3.26 -8.07 2.65
CA GLN A 75 -3.50 -6.64 2.81
C GLN A 75 -4.51 -6.12 1.79
N GLN A 76 -4.34 -6.46 0.51
CA GLN A 76 -5.29 -6.09 -0.55
C GLN A 76 -6.69 -6.62 -0.28
N MET A 77 -6.80 -7.87 0.20
CA MET A 77 -8.07 -8.47 0.57
C MET A 77 -8.72 -7.73 1.76
N ALA A 78 -7.94 -7.40 2.79
CA ALA A 78 -8.43 -6.63 3.94
C ALA A 78 -8.94 -5.24 3.52
N GLU A 79 -8.20 -4.53 2.65
CA GLU A 79 -8.65 -3.22 2.12
C GLU A 79 -9.92 -3.36 1.28
N LYS A 80 -10.04 -4.40 0.46
CA LYS A 80 -11.26 -4.68 -0.32
C LYS A 80 -12.47 -4.92 0.59
N TYR A 81 -12.31 -5.68 1.68
CA TYR A 81 -13.40 -5.90 2.64
C TYR A 81 -13.80 -4.63 3.39
N LYS A 82 -12.82 -3.79 3.76
CA LYS A 82 -13.11 -2.47 4.35
C LYS A 82 -13.90 -1.59 3.39
N ALA A 83 -13.45 -1.49 2.13
CA ALA A 83 -14.14 -0.72 1.10
C ALA A 83 -15.57 -1.22 0.88
N SER A 84 -15.76 -2.54 0.74
CA SER A 84 -17.10 -3.14 0.60
C SER A 84 -17.99 -2.86 1.81
N PHE A 85 -17.46 -2.87 3.02
CA PHE A 85 -18.24 -2.52 4.20
C PHE A 85 -18.68 -1.06 4.21
N LEU A 86 -17.79 -0.14 3.83
CA LEU A 86 -18.13 1.29 3.73
C LEU A 86 -19.17 1.56 2.62
N GLU A 87 -19.06 0.86 1.49
CA GLU A 87 -20.06 0.89 0.42
C GLU A 87 -21.41 0.38 0.90
N ASP A 88 -21.45 -0.76 1.61
CA ASP A 88 -22.67 -1.31 2.19
C ASP A 88 -23.35 -0.33 3.17
N LEU A 89 -22.56 0.40 3.98
CA LEU A 89 -23.08 1.43 4.88
C LEU A 89 -23.74 2.57 4.11
N LEU A 90 -23.08 3.08 3.06
CA LEU A 90 -23.58 4.20 2.26
C LEU A 90 -24.85 3.83 1.48
N LEU A 91 -24.90 2.61 0.96
CA LEU A 91 -26.07 2.11 0.21
C LEU A 91 -27.20 1.61 1.12
N ASN A 92 -27.02 1.70 2.44
CA ASN A 92 -27.97 1.18 3.44
C ASN A 92 -28.30 -0.31 3.27
N ASN A 93 -27.28 -1.09 2.84
CA ASN A 93 -27.41 -2.53 2.68
C ASN A 93 -27.33 -3.26 4.03
N VAL A 94 -26.66 -2.68 5.02
CA VAL A 94 -26.60 -3.18 6.40
C VAL A 94 -27.65 -2.43 7.24
N LYS A 95 -28.70 -3.13 7.65
CA LYS A 95 -29.84 -2.49 8.33
C LYS A 95 -29.78 -2.63 9.86
N ALA A 96 -29.00 -3.55 10.38
CA ALA A 96 -28.93 -3.80 11.79
C ALA A 96 -27.73 -3.05 12.43
N ASP A 97 -27.99 -2.13 13.35
CA ASP A 97 -26.98 -1.36 14.05
C ASP A 97 -25.91 -2.25 14.72
N ILE A 98 -26.34 -3.39 15.28
CA ILE A 98 -25.42 -4.34 15.91
C ILE A 98 -24.43 -4.95 14.90
N GLU A 99 -24.86 -5.20 13.67
CA GLU A 99 -24.01 -5.70 12.60
C GLU A 99 -23.00 -4.64 12.16
N ILE A 100 -23.44 -3.39 12.03
CA ILE A 100 -22.57 -2.25 11.72
C ILE A 100 -21.46 -2.13 12.76
N HIS A 101 -21.81 -2.11 14.04
CA HIS A 101 -20.84 -2.01 15.13
C HIS A 101 -19.89 -3.21 15.18
N ASN A 102 -20.38 -4.42 14.98
CA ASN A 102 -19.54 -5.62 14.99
C ASN A 102 -18.54 -5.63 13.81
N ARG A 103 -18.99 -5.29 12.60
CA ARG A 103 -18.10 -5.19 11.43
C ARG A 103 -17.10 -4.05 11.57
N ALA A 104 -17.52 -2.89 12.06
CA ALA A 104 -16.65 -1.74 12.30
C ALA A 104 -15.52 -2.07 13.29
N ARG A 105 -15.83 -2.77 14.38
CA ARG A 105 -14.82 -3.20 15.37
C ARG A 105 -13.70 -4.08 14.78
N LEU A 106 -14.01 -4.91 13.79
CA LEU A 106 -12.99 -5.74 13.11
C LEU A 106 -11.91 -4.88 12.46
N TYR A 107 -12.26 -3.65 12.09
CA TYR A 107 -11.34 -2.68 11.46
C TYR A 107 -10.84 -1.61 12.43
N GLY A 108 -11.19 -1.70 13.72
CA GLY A 108 -10.86 -0.70 14.73
C GLY A 108 -11.61 0.62 14.53
N TRP A 109 -12.81 0.59 13.93
CA TRP A 109 -13.65 1.76 13.71
C TRP A 109 -14.77 1.83 14.74
N ASP A 110 -15.11 3.07 15.13
CA ASP A 110 -16.20 3.35 16.06
C ASP A 110 -17.22 4.27 15.39
N PHE A 111 -18.44 3.82 15.22
CA PHE A 111 -19.57 4.56 14.68
C PHE A 111 -20.69 4.77 15.72
N THR A 112 -20.35 4.65 16.99
CA THR A 112 -21.35 4.76 18.10
C THR A 112 -22.08 6.12 18.07
N ASN A 113 -21.39 7.18 17.67
CA ASN A 113 -21.94 8.53 17.58
C ASN A 113 -22.46 8.90 16.19
N GLY A 114 -22.58 7.92 15.30
CA GLY A 114 -22.87 8.17 13.90
C GLY A 114 -21.64 8.63 13.12
N GLY A 115 -21.86 9.20 11.93
CA GLY A 115 -20.80 9.71 11.07
C GLY A 115 -21.32 10.59 9.95
N LEU A 116 -20.42 11.35 9.35
CA LEU A 116 -20.67 12.12 8.14
C LEU A 116 -19.96 11.48 6.96
N ALA A 117 -20.61 11.45 5.80
CA ALA A 117 -19.99 11.05 4.56
C ALA A 117 -19.67 12.30 3.71
N ALA A 118 -18.43 12.39 3.23
CA ALA A 118 -18.01 13.39 2.25
C ALA A 118 -17.52 12.69 0.99
N VAL A 119 -17.93 13.18 -0.19
CA VAL A 119 -17.60 12.57 -1.48
C VAL A 119 -16.79 13.56 -2.31
N VAL A 120 -15.65 13.09 -2.82
CA VAL A 120 -14.86 13.80 -3.84
C VAL A 120 -15.03 13.06 -5.16
N ASP A 121 -15.66 13.73 -6.14
CA ASP A 121 -15.93 13.22 -7.48
C ASP A 121 -15.06 13.96 -8.50
N ILE A 122 -14.22 13.21 -9.22
CA ILE A 122 -13.33 13.74 -10.24
C ILE A 122 -13.79 13.49 -11.69
N ASN A 123 -15.03 13.05 -11.88
CA ASN A 123 -15.59 12.67 -13.19
C ASN A 123 -15.46 13.80 -14.24
N ASN A 124 -15.62 15.06 -13.84
CA ASN A 124 -15.49 16.20 -14.75
C ASN A 124 -14.07 16.39 -15.26
N ILE A 125 -13.05 15.94 -14.55
CA ILE A 125 -11.65 15.98 -14.98
C ILE A 125 -11.46 15.01 -16.15
N LYS A 126 -12.02 13.80 -16.06
CA LYS A 126 -11.95 12.83 -17.15
C LYS A 126 -12.58 13.37 -18.44
N LYS A 127 -13.73 14.03 -18.37
CA LYS A 127 -14.38 14.66 -19.54
C LYS A 127 -13.47 15.70 -20.21
N TYR A 128 -12.77 16.49 -19.42
CA TYR A 128 -11.86 17.51 -19.96
C TYR A 128 -10.70 16.92 -20.76
N PHE A 129 -10.23 15.72 -20.42
CA PHE A 129 -9.14 15.02 -21.09
C PHE A 129 -9.60 14.10 -22.21
N ILE A 130 -10.82 13.56 -22.20
CA ILE A 130 -11.37 12.63 -23.21
C ILE A 130 -11.41 13.30 -24.59
N ASP A 131 -11.66 14.60 -24.68
CA ASP A 131 -11.71 15.33 -25.96
C ASP A 131 -10.32 15.52 -26.61
N ARG A 132 -9.24 15.05 -25.98
CA ARG A 132 -7.84 15.20 -26.42
C ARG A 132 -7.08 13.88 -26.47
N LEU A 133 -7.73 12.78 -26.87
CA LEU A 133 -7.21 11.42 -26.80
C LEU A 133 -5.93 11.19 -27.64
N ASP A 134 -4.82 11.19 -26.92
CA ASP A 134 -3.52 10.68 -27.31
C ASP A 134 -3.03 9.75 -26.17
N SER A 135 -2.18 8.76 -26.46
CA SER A 135 -1.66 7.80 -25.46
C SER A 135 -0.91 8.46 -24.28
N ASN A 136 -0.27 9.62 -24.54
CA ASN A 136 0.35 10.43 -23.50
C ASN A 136 -0.69 11.08 -22.58
N THR A 137 -1.85 11.46 -23.11
CA THR A 137 -2.94 12.10 -22.36
C THR A 137 -3.54 11.13 -21.32
N ASN A 138 -3.67 9.84 -21.65
CA ASN A 138 -4.18 8.83 -20.68
C ASN A 138 -3.25 8.69 -19.48
N ARG A 139 -1.94 8.63 -19.70
CA ARG A 139 -0.97 8.56 -18.61
C ARG A 139 -0.99 9.81 -17.74
N MET A 140 -1.03 10.98 -18.34
CA MET A 140 -1.16 12.25 -17.61
C MET A 140 -2.45 12.35 -16.81
N LEU A 141 -3.56 11.81 -17.34
CA LEU A 141 -4.85 11.74 -16.63
C LEU A 141 -4.76 10.83 -15.40
N GLU A 142 -4.15 9.66 -15.52
CA GLU A 142 -3.93 8.74 -14.41
C GLU A 142 -3.06 9.38 -13.33
N GLU A 143 -1.93 9.97 -13.70
CA GLU A 143 -1.03 10.66 -12.77
C GLU A 143 -1.72 11.84 -12.07
N ALA A 144 -2.50 12.66 -12.81
CA ALA A 144 -3.26 13.75 -12.23
C ALA A 144 -4.36 13.26 -11.27
N THR A 145 -5.05 12.18 -11.64
CA THR A 145 -6.07 11.54 -10.82
C THR A 145 -5.48 11.03 -9.49
N GLU A 146 -4.36 10.33 -9.56
CA GLU A 146 -3.66 9.85 -8.37
C GLU A 146 -3.18 11.00 -7.47
N LEU A 147 -2.68 12.08 -8.06
CA LEU A 147 -2.25 13.27 -7.32
C LEU A 147 -3.42 13.91 -6.57
N ILE A 148 -4.57 14.07 -7.24
CA ILE A 148 -5.79 14.64 -6.62
C ILE A 148 -6.25 13.75 -5.46
N PHE A 149 -6.32 12.44 -5.66
CA PHE A 149 -6.73 11.53 -4.61
C PHE A 149 -5.78 11.58 -3.40
N ARG A 150 -4.47 11.52 -3.65
CA ARG A 150 -3.47 11.60 -2.57
C ARG A 150 -3.57 12.92 -1.80
N ASN A 151 -3.72 14.04 -2.49
CA ASN A 151 -3.87 15.34 -1.84
C ASN A 151 -5.18 15.43 -1.06
N SER A 152 -6.30 14.94 -1.61
CA SER A 152 -7.58 14.91 -0.92
C SER A 152 -7.52 14.06 0.36
N ILE A 153 -6.86 12.92 0.31
CA ILE A 153 -6.65 12.06 1.49
C ILE A 153 -5.78 12.78 2.53
N HIS A 154 -4.71 13.40 2.09
CA HIS A 154 -3.79 14.13 2.97
C HIS A 154 -4.50 15.29 3.69
N GLU A 155 -5.18 16.15 2.96
CA GLU A 155 -5.92 17.29 3.52
C GLU A 155 -7.04 16.85 4.47
N MET A 156 -7.76 15.78 4.08
CA MET A 156 -8.80 15.22 4.94
C MET A 156 -8.22 14.70 6.26
N HIS A 157 -7.10 13.99 6.23
CA HIS A 157 -6.46 13.48 7.44
C HIS A 157 -5.81 14.54 8.30
N GLN A 158 -5.38 15.67 7.72
CA GLN A 158 -4.92 16.82 8.51
C GLN A 158 -6.04 17.43 9.34
N THR A 159 -7.25 17.54 8.77
CA THR A 159 -8.41 18.13 9.44
C THR A 159 -9.14 17.10 10.32
N PHE A 160 -9.25 15.87 9.85
CA PHE A 160 -9.96 14.77 10.50
C PHE A 160 -9.05 13.52 10.53
N PRO A 161 -8.13 13.38 11.49
CA PRO A 161 -7.16 12.29 11.55
C PRO A 161 -7.78 10.88 11.62
N GLN A 162 -9.02 10.79 12.10
CA GLN A 162 -9.76 9.53 12.22
C GLN A 162 -10.64 9.22 11.02
N ALA A 163 -10.68 10.11 10.01
CA ALA A 163 -11.46 9.87 8.81
C ALA A 163 -11.06 8.55 8.14
N LYS A 164 -12.07 7.78 7.76
CA LYS A 164 -11.90 6.55 6.98
C LYS A 164 -12.24 6.89 5.54
N TYR A 165 -11.62 6.20 4.60
CA TYR A 165 -11.96 6.41 3.19
C TYR A 165 -11.94 5.11 2.42
N PHE A 166 -12.65 5.10 1.31
CA PHE A 166 -12.48 4.12 0.26
C PHE A 166 -12.57 4.81 -1.10
N ARG A 167 -11.99 4.16 -2.08
CA ARG A 167 -11.96 4.64 -3.46
C ARG A 167 -12.73 3.71 -4.36
N GLN A 168 -13.56 4.28 -5.22
CA GLN A 168 -14.32 3.57 -6.22
C GLN A 168 -14.25 4.33 -7.54
N SER A 169 -13.52 3.78 -8.52
CA SER A 169 -13.31 4.43 -9.82
C SER A 169 -12.76 5.86 -9.71
N ASP A 170 -13.60 6.87 -9.91
CA ASP A 170 -13.34 8.31 -9.91
C ASP A 170 -13.89 9.03 -8.68
N LEU A 171 -14.32 8.27 -7.68
CA LEU A 171 -14.81 8.77 -6.41
C LEU A 171 -13.87 8.41 -5.27
N ILE A 172 -13.68 9.35 -4.34
CA ILE A 172 -13.29 9.03 -2.96
C ILE A 172 -14.45 9.36 -2.04
N VAL A 173 -14.76 8.43 -1.18
CA VAL A 173 -15.74 8.62 -0.11
C VAL A 173 -15.02 8.62 1.22
N PHE A 174 -15.16 9.67 1.99
CA PHE A 174 -14.67 9.78 3.35
C PHE A 174 -15.82 9.56 4.33
N ILE A 175 -15.57 8.83 5.39
CA ILE A 175 -16.46 8.69 6.53
C ILE A 175 -15.74 9.24 7.76
N ILE A 176 -16.36 10.23 8.38
CA ILE A 176 -15.86 10.94 9.55
C ILE A 176 -16.76 10.54 10.71
N SER A 177 -16.21 9.86 11.71
CA SER A 177 -16.91 9.40 12.92
C SER A 177 -16.43 10.12 14.15
#